data_bde4a9115041faeb86e878c0f15cfb4b
#
_entry.id   bde4a9115041faeb86e878c0f15cfb4b
#
_cell.length_a   1.000
_cell.length_b   1.000
_cell.length_c   1.000
_cell.angle_alpha   90.00
_cell.angle_beta   90.00
_cell.angle_gamma   90.00
#
_symmetry.space_group_name_H-M   'P 1'
#
loop_
_entity.id
_entity.type
_entity.pdbx_description
1 polymer ?
#
loop_
_entity_poly.entity_id
_entity_poly.type
_entity_poly.pdbx_seq_one_letter_code
_entity_poly.pdbx_strand_id
1 'polypeptide(L)'
;MKSIEFIGAPGSGKTYFKEQLNLYYENKNIKSYDYNEFFLSKYNQLHRLNIFENQKFFFKKITINNKNFFLKYLNYKLDQIFSFKKEYKKINNNIYTKNFFKEYFVKLKFENRSTKLLNKINKWLISELSAINISLKIHSSKEILINSEGINQRIIRLILNVDKNKIKSFLKKIKYQKFESDIVIFVNTKPSTCLKRIKKRKEKKYSSVDINNFYLKSKYIFKNTKKKKFIINDKMNINHIFKKIYEN
;
A
#
# COMPACT_ATOMS: atom_id res chain seq x y z
N MET A 1 -0.30 -14.84 -7.88
CA MET A 1 0.76 -13.80 -7.77
C MET A 1 0.97 -13.49 -6.30
N LYS A 2 2.22 -13.45 -5.83
CA LYS A 2 2.53 -13.12 -4.42
C LYS A 2 2.44 -11.63 -4.16
N SER A 3 2.14 -11.27 -2.91
CA SER A 3 2.10 -9.89 -2.43
C SER A 3 2.96 -9.71 -1.19
N ILE A 4 3.76 -8.65 -1.17
CA ILE A 4 4.66 -8.29 -0.07
C ILE A 4 4.31 -6.89 0.42
N GLU A 5 4.21 -6.72 1.72
CA GLU A 5 3.97 -5.41 2.31
C GLU A 5 4.98 -5.10 3.43
N PHE A 6 5.57 -3.91 3.35
CA PHE A 6 6.38 -3.36 4.42
C PHE A 6 5.53 -2.58 5.40
N ILE A 7 5.63 -2.91 6.68
CA ILE A 7 4.99 -2.19 7.77
C ILE A 7 6.03 -1.61 8.73
N GLY A 8 5.67 -0.54 9.43
CA GLY A 8 6.56 0.13 10.38
C GLY A 8 6.18 1.59 10.59
N ALA A 9 6.86 2.25 11.53
CA ALA A 9 6.63 3.65 11.82
C ALA A 9 6.99 4.58 10.63
N PRO A 10 6.41 5.78 10.53
CA PRO A 10 6.93 6.83 9.65
C PRO A 10 8.42 7.04 9.89
N GLY A 11 9.21 7.23 8.83
CA GLY A 11 10.67 7.37 8.95
C GLY A 11 11.46 6.08 9.19
N SER A 12 10.81 4.91 9.25
CA SER A 12 11.51 3.63 9.47
C SER A 12 12.35 3.16 8.28
N GLY A 13 12.11 3.69 7.06
CA GLY A 13 12.85 3.28 5.85
C GLY A 13 12.10 2.31 4.95
N LYS A 14 10.79 2.12 5.14
CA LYS A 14 9.97 1.21 4.31
C LYS A 14 10.15 1.42 2.80
N THR A 15 10.12 2.67 2.35
CA THR A 15 10.29 3.00 0.92
C THR A 15 11.66 2.59 0.41
N TYR A 16 12.72 2.87 1.18
CA TYR A 16 14.07 2.44 0.84
C TYR A 16 14.17 0.92 0.68
N PHE A 17 13.67 0.16 1.66
CA PHE A 17 13.72 -1.31 1.58
C PHE A 17 12.82 -1.87 0.47
N LYS A 18 11.69 -1.22 0.16
CA LYS A 18 10.87 -1.56 -1.01
C LYS A 18 11.67 -1.40 -2.30
N GLU A 19 12.35 -0.28 -2.47
CA GLU A 19 13.16 0.01 -3.66
C GLU A 19 14.30 -1.02 -3.82
N GLN A 20 15.01 -1.35 -2.74
CA GLN A 20 16.04 -2.38 -2.76
C GLN A 20 15.47 -3.77 -3.12
N LEU A 21 14.30 -4.12 -2.60
CA LEU A 21 13.64 -5.39 -2.93
C LEU A 21 13.16 -5.41 -4.39
N ASN A 22 12.66 -4.29 -4.91
CA ASN A 22 12.29 -4.16 -6.32
C ASN A 22 13.50 -4.46 -7.23
N LEU A 23 14.65 -3.84 -6.97
CA LEU A 23 15.90 -4.08 -7.69
C LEU A 23 16.35 -5.54 -7.61
N TYR A 24 16.20 -6.17 -6.43
CA TYR A 24 16.52 -7.58 -6.26
C TYR A 24 15.66 -8.48 -7.15
N TYR A 25 14.36 -8.22 -7.25
CA TYR A 25 13.45 -8.99 -8.12
C TYR A 25 13.67 -8.68 -9.61
N GLU A 26 13.96 -7.43 -9.95
CA GLU A 26 14.31 -7.01 -11.31
C GLU A 26 15.54 -7.78 -11.84
N ASN A 27 16.59 -7.94 -11.02
CA ASN A 27 17.77 -8.76 -11.32
C ASN A 27 17.46 -10.26 -11.47
N LYS A 28 16.26 -10.70 -11.07
CA LYS A 28 15.75 -12.07 -11.27
C LYS A 28 14.72 -12.15 -12.40
N ASN A 29 14.61 -11.11 -13.23
CA ASN A 29 13.63 -11.00 -14.31
C ASN A 29 12.16 -11.13 -13.82
N ILE A 30 11.89 -10.70 -12.58
CA ILE A 30 10.55 -10.65 -12.00
C ILE A 30 10.11 -9.21 -11.93
N LYS A 31 8.97 -8.90 -12.55
CA LYS A 31 8.40 -7.56 -12.56
C LYS A 31 7.66 -7.27 -11.26
N SER A 32 8.09 -6.24 -10.56
CA SER A 32 7.43 -5.76 -9.34
C SER A 32 6.52 -4.58 -9.62
N TYR A 33 5.40 -4.54 -8.90
CA TYR A 33 4.43 -3.45 -8.98
C TYR A 33 4.00 -3.02 -7.57
N ASP A 34 3.68 -1.75 -7.40
CA ASP A 34 2.80 -1.39 -6.30
C ASP A 34 1.31 -1.61 -6.67
N TYR A 35 0.41 -1.49 -5.69
CA TYR A 35 -1.02 -1.75 -5.93
C TYR A 35 -1.62 -0.85 -7.01
N ASN A 36 -1.23 0.43 -7.07
CA ASN A 36 -1.78 1.36 -8.05
C ASN A 36 -1.24 1.07 -9.45
N GLU A 37 0.07 0.85 -9.58
CA GLU A 37 0.72 0.48 -10.85
C GLU A 37 0.13 -0.81 -11.41
N PHE A 38 -0.05 -1.81 -10.54
CA PHE A 38 -0.64 -3.08 -10.93
C PHE A 38 -2.09 -2.93 -11.39
N PHE A 39 -2.91 -2.23 -10.59
CA PHE A 39 -4.29 -1.98 -10.93
C PHE A 39 -4.40 -1.31 -12.30
N LEU A 40 -3.62 -0.26 -12.54
CA LEU A 40 -3.62 0.46 -13.81
C LEU A 40 -3.19 -0.43 -14.98
N SER A 41 -2.10 -1.17 -14.81
CA SER A 41 -1.57 -2.06 -15.84
C SER A 41 -2.58 -3.16 -16.21
N LYS A 42 -3.16 -3.85 -15.22
CA LYS A 42 -4.05 -4.98 -15.48
C LYS A 42 -5.48 -4.57 -15.82
N TYR A 43 -5.96 -3.45 -15.30
CA TYR A 43 -7.27 -2.93 -15.66
C TYR A 43 -7.33 -2.60 -17.16
N ASN A 44 -6.31 -1.96 -17.69
CA ASN A 44 -6.20 -1.64 -19.12
C ASN A 44 -6.17 -2.91 -19.99
N GLN A 45 -5.44 -3.95 -19.55
CA GLN A 45 -5.40 -5.24 -20.23
C GLN A 45 -6.76 -5.96 -20.22
N LEU A 46 -7.44 -6.00 -19.06
CA LEU A 46 -8.71 -6.70 -18.90
C LEU A 46 -9.87 -6.05 -19.64
N HIS A 47 -9.85 -4.74 -19.78
CA HIS A 47 -10.93 -3.99 -20.42
C HIS A 47 -10.66 -3.66 -21.89
N ARG A 48 -9.54 -4.16 -22.48
CA ARG A 48 -9.13 -3.88 -23.86
C ARG A 48 -9.24 -2.39 -24.22
N LEU A 49 -9.01 -1.53 -23.24
CA LEU A 49 -9.07 -0.10 -23.44
C LEU A 49 -7.80 0.29 -24.18
N ASN A 50 -7.92 0.47 -25.50
CA ASN A 50 -6.91 1.09 -26.35
C ASN A 50 -6.75 2.57 -25.99
N ILE A 51 -6.52 2.85 -24.71
CA ILE A 51 -6.23 4.22 -24.22
C ILE A 51 -5.01 4.77 -24.94
N PHE A 52 -4.08 3.90 -25.36
CA PHE A 52 -2.88 4.30 -26.08
C PHE A 52 -3.09 4.65 -27.55
N GLU A 53 -4.05 4.06 -28.24
CA GLU A 53 -4.27 4.38 -29.67
C GLU A 53 -4.89 5.77 -29.85
N ASN A 54 -5.85 6.14 -29.02
CA ASN A 54 -6.43 7.49 -29.06
C ASN A 54 -5.52 8.58 -28.50
N GLN A 55 -4.43 8.22 -27.82
CA GLN A 55 -3.49 9.16 -27.20
C GLN A 55 -2.20 9.35 -27.99
N LYS A 56 -1.95 8.60 -29.07
CA LYS A 56 -0.82 8.87 -29.98
C LYS A 56 -0.75 10.33 -30.45
N PHE A 57 -1.88 11.00 -30.53
CA PHE A 57 -1.96 12.42 -30.87
C PHE A 57 -1.49 13.38 -29.77
N PHE A 58 -1.67 13.00 -28.49
CA PHE A 58 -1.32 13.87 -27.37
C PHE A 58 0.15 13.70 -26.93
N PHE A 59 0.72 12.50 -27.09
CA PHE A 59 2.07 12.16 -26.64
C PHE A 59 3.21 12.70 -27.52
N LYS A 60 2.93 13.11 -28.75
CA LYS A 60 3.96 13.71 -29.63
C LYS A 60 4.51 15.05 -29.12
N LYS A 61 3.90 15.66 -28.10
CA LYS A 61 4.30 16.98 -27.57
C LYS A 61 4.90 16.97 -26.16
N ILE A 62 4.94 15.83 -25.47
CA ILE A 62 5.47 15.77 -24.10
C ILE A 62 6.66 14.82 -24.09
N THR A 63 7.85 15.37 -24.15
CA THR A 63 9.11 14.67 -23.90
C THR A 63 9.05 14.06 -22.51
N ILE A 64 9.15 12.73 -22.43
CA ILE A 64 8.88 11.90 -21.26
C ILE A 64 10.06 11.97 -20.28
N ASN A 65 10.34 13.11 -19.69
CA ASN A 65 11.31 13.20 -18.61
C ASN A 65 10.69 13.28 -17.21
N ASN A 66 9.37 13.05 -17.05
CA ASN A 66 8.73 13.20 -15.76
C ASN A 66 7.69 12.09 -15.47
N LYS A 67 8.19 10.91 -15.05
CA LYS A 67 7.39 9.75 -14.61
C LYS A 67 6.28 10.16 -13.60
N ASN A 68 6.56 11.15 -12.76
CA ASN A 68 5.61 11.70 -11.78
C ASN A 68 4.49 12.54 -12.41
N PHE A 69 4.74 13.22 -13.53
CA PHE A 69 3.73 13.98 -14.23
C PHE A 69 2.77 13.07 -14.97
N PHE A 70 3.30 12.02 -15.60
CA PHE A 70 2.51 10.99 -16.28
C PHE A 70 1.57 10.25 -15.32
N LEU A 71 2.06 9.85 -14.15
CA LEU A 71 1.23 9.22 -13.11
C LEU A 71 0.17 10.19 -12.55
N LYS A 72 0.47 11.48 -12.41
CA LYS A 72 -0.52 12.50 -12.02
C LYS A 72 -1.57 12.70 -13.10
N TYR A 73 -1.18 12.72 -14.36
CA TYR A 73 -2.09 12.85 -15.48
C TYR A 73 -2.95 11.60 -15.67
N LEU A 74 -2.40 10.40 -15.56
CA LEU A 74 -3.16 9.15 -15.55
C LEU A 74 -4.16 9.11 -14.41
N ASN A 75 -3.78 9.50 -13.22
CA ASN A 75 -4.69 9.60 -12.08
C ASN A 75 -5.83 10.60 -12.35
N TYR A 76 -5.56 11.73 -12.97
CA TYR A 76 -6.56 12.72 -13.35
C TYR A 76 -7.51 12.20 -14.45
N LYS A 77 -6.98 11.54 -15.47
CA LYS A 77 -7.78 10.95 -16.56
C LYS A 77 -8.55 9.71 -16.11
N LEU A 78 -7.99 8.90 -15.21
CA LEU A 78 -8.71 7.81 -14.59
C LEU A 78 -9.96 8.30 -13.83
N ASP A 79 -9.91 9.50 -13.27
CA ASP A 79 -11.06 10.16 -12.68
C ASP A 79 -12.19 10.45 -13.68
N GLN A 80 -11.86 10.67 -14.93
CA GLN A 80 -12.82 10.99 -16.00
C GLN A 80 -13.27 9.76 -16.80
N ILE A 81 -12.39 8.78 -17.01
CA ILE A 81 -12.62 7.65 -17.93
C ILE A 81 -13.17 6.43 -17.17
N PHE A 82 -12.71 6.21 -15.94
CA PHE A 82 -13.19 5.08 -15.15
C PHE A 82 -14.31 5.55 -14.24
N SER A 83 -15.50 5.04 -14.49
CA SER A 83 -16.52 5.10 -13.48
C SER A 83 -16.03 4.21 -12.33
N PHE A 84 -15.22 4.78 -11.40
CA PHE A 84 -14.96 4.20 -10.07
C PHE A 84 -16.27 3.64 -9.45
N LYS A 85 -17.41 4.09 -9.94
CA LYS A 85 -18.74 3.57 -9.63
C LYS A 85 -18.85 2.06 -9.84
N LYS A 86 -18.28 1.49 -10.92
CA LYS A 86 -18.40 0.05 -11.20
C LYS A 86 -17.54 -0.78 -10.23
N GLU A 87 -16.30 -0.37 -10.02
CA GLU A 87 -15.42 -1.04 -9.06
C GLU A 87 -15.84 -0.76 -7.62
N TYR A 88 -16.26 0.45 -7.30
CA TYR A 88 -16.87 0.78 -6.01
C TYR A 88 -18.11 -0.06 -5.72
N LYS A 89 -18.98 -0.29 -6.72
CA LYS A 89 -20.17 -1.16 -6.57
C LYS A 89 -19.76 -2.61 -6.30
N LYS A 90 -18.77 -3.15 -7.00
CA LYS A 90 -18.24 -4.50 -6.77
C LYS A 90 -17.63 -4.63 -5.37
N ILE A 91 -16.82 -3.65 -4.96
CA ILE A 91 -16.19 -3.60 -3.64
C ILE A 91 -17.23 -3.45 -2.55
N ASN A 92 -18.24 -2.60 -2.76
CA ASN A 92 -19.29 -2.32 -1.78
C ASN A 92 -20.30 -3.48 -1.63
N ASN A 93 -20.45 -4.32 -2.64
CA ASN A 93 -21.24 -5.55 -2.55
C ASN A 93 -20.53 -6.63 -1.71
N ASN A 94 -19.24 -6.49 -1.44
CA ASN A 94 -18.53 -7.36 -0.52
C ASN A 94 -18.62 -6.79 0.90
N ILE A 95 -19.35 -7.47 1.78
CA ILE A 95 -19.62 -7.01 3.16
C ILE A 95 -18.35 -6.71 3.96
N TYR A 96 -17.23 -7.37 3.66
CA TYR A 96 -15.97 -7.18 4.39
C TYR A 96 -15.26 -5.88 3.98
N THR A 97 -15.23 -5.61 2.69
CA THR A 97 -14.69 -4.36 2.16
C THR A 97 -15.56 -3.18 2.58
N LYS A 98 -16.89 -3.36 2.56
CA LYS A 98 -17.83 -2.34 3.04
C LYS A 98 -17.59 -1.96 4.51
N ASN A 99 -17.41 -2.96 5.39
CA ASN A 99 -17.13 -2.70 6.80
C ASN A 99 -15.77 -2.01 6.99
N PHE A 100 -14.74 -2.45 6.27
CA PHE A 100 -13.43 -1.80 6.30
C PHE A 100 -13.51 -0.34 5.85
N PHE A 101 -14.20 -0.06 4.73
CA PHE A 101 -14.42 1.30 4.24
C PHE A 101 -15.17 2.15 5.26
N LYS A 102 -16.27 1.63 5.81
CA LYS A 102 -17.07 2.36 6.81
C LYS A 102 -16.22 2.80 7.99
N GLU A 103 -15.47 1.89 8.61
CA GLU A 103 -14.63 2.19 9.75
C GLU A 103 -13.49 3.17 9.38
N TYR A 104 -12.90 3.02 8.20
CA TYR A 104 -11.84 3.89 7.72
C TYR A 104 -12.33 5.32 7.48
N PHE A 105 -13.51 5.48 6.86
CA PHE A 105 -14.10 6.80 6.61
C PHE A 105 -14.63 7.49 7.86
N VAL A 106 -15.25 6.74 8.76
CA VAL A 106 -15.68 7.29 10.06
C VAL A 106 -14.48 7.92 10.75
N LYS A 107 -13.35 7.21 10.83
CA LYS A 107 -12.14 7.75 11.45
C LYS A 107 -11.58 8.98 10.75
N LEU A 108 -11.52 8.96 9.41
CA LEU A 108 -11.01 10.11 8.65
C LEU A 108 -11.87 11.36 8.80
N LYS A 109 -13.20 11.22 8.97
CA LYS A 109 -14.09 12.32 9.27
C LYS A 109 -13.80 12.94 10.64
N PHE A 110 -13.51 12.11 11.65
CA PHE A 110 -13.12 12.60 12.98
C PHE A 110 -11.79 13.38 12.98
N GLU A 111 -10.94 13.19 11.97
CA GLU A 111 -9.71 13.94 11.82
C GLU A 111 -9.91 15.29 11.08
N ASN A 112 -11.13 15.76 10.91
CA ASN A 112 -11.51 17.04 10.23
C ASN A 112 -10.79 17.26 8.88
N ARG A 113 -10.68 16.20 8.08
CA ARG A 113 -10.01 16.26 6.78
C ARG A 113 -10.92 16.85 5.70
N SER A 114 -10.33 17.62 4.80
CA SER A 114 -11.08 18.20 3.68
C SER A 114 -11.71 17.13 2.80
N THR A 115 -12.89 17.42 2.24
CA THR A 115 -13.60 16.53 1.30
C THR A 115 -12.73 16.08 0.12
N LYS A 116 -11.88 16.99 -0.39
CA LYS A 116 -10.92 16.69 -1.46
C LYS A 116 -9.93 15.59 -1.06
N LEU A 117 -9.40 15.65 0.16
CA LEU A 117 -8.49 14.64 0.68
C LEU A 117 -9.19 13.30 0.94
N LEU A 118 -10.42 13.33 1.46
CA LEU A 118 -11.24 12.14 1.66
C LEU A 118 -11.51 11.41 0.35
N ASN A 119 -11.85 12.14 -0.71
CA ASN A 119 -12.06 11.58 -2.05
C ASN A 119 -10.77 10.96 -2.62
N LYS A 120 -9.62 11.60 -2.43
CA LYS A 120 -8.32 11.06 -2.86
C LYS A 120 -8.00 9.74 -2.13
N ILE A 121 -8.21 9.69 -0.82
CA ILE A 121 -7.98 8.48 -0.02
C ILE A 121 -8.94 7.36 -0.43
N ASN A 122 -10.20 7.69 -0.71
CA ASN A 122 -11.18 6.74 -1.22
C ASN A 122 -10.72 6.08 -2.52
N LYS A 123 -10.26 6.87 -3.47
CA LYS A 123 -9.73 6.37 -4.75
C LYS A 123 -8.54 5.41 -4.55
N TRP A 124 -7.60 5.78 -3.70
CA TRP A 124 -6.47 4.91 -3.37
C TRP A 124 -6.90 3.58 -2.76
N LEU A 125 -7.83 3.59 -1.82
CA LEU A 125 -8.34 2.36 -1.22
C LEU A 125 -9.05 1.47 -2.24
N ILE A 126 -9.85 2.06 -3.14
CA ILE A 126 -10.51 1.31 -4.21
C ILE A 126 -9.47 0.64 -5.11
N SER A 127 -8.45 1.39 -5.56
CA SER A 127 -7.41 0.82 -6.42
C SER A 127 -6.60 -0.28 -5.73
N GLU A 128 -6.27 -0.11 -4.44
CA GLU A 128 -5.56 -1.13 -3.66
C GLU A 128 -6.38 -2.41 -3.49
N LEU A 129 -7.67 -2.28 -3.12
CA LEU A 129 -8.55 -3.44 -2.96
C LEU A 129 -8.86 -4.11 -4.30
N SER A 130 -9.00 -3.35 -5.38
CA SER A 130 -9.16 -3.88 -6.73
C SER A 130 -7.91 -4.61 -7.19
N ALA A 131 -6.72 -4.07 -6.92
CA ALA A 131 -5.45 -4.72 -7.22
C ALA A 131 -5.32 -6.07 -6.50
N ILE A 132 -5.67 -6.13 -5.22
CA ILE A 132 -5.69 -7.38 -4.44
C ILE A 132 -6.67 -8.39 -5.07
N ASN A 133 -7.90 -7.98 -5.37
CA ASN A 133 -8.90 -8.86 -5.97
C ASN A 133 -8.47 -9.39 -7.35
N ILE A 134 -7.81 -8.57 -8.16
CA ILE A 134 -7.28 -8.97 -9.47
C ILE A 134 -6.09 -9.91 -9.28
N SER A 135 -5.19 -9.61 -8.34
CA SER A 135 -3.99 -10.42 -8.09
C SER A 135 -4.31 -11.85 -7.65
N LEU A 136 -5.40 -12.04 -6.91
CA LEU A 136 -5.87 -13.37 -6.50
C LEU A 136 -6.29 -14.24 -7.69
N LYS A 137 -6.67 -13.62 -8.82
CA LYS A 137 -7.11 -14.32 -10.04
C LYS A 137 -5.97 -14.56 -11.04
N ILE A 138 -4.84 -13.90 -10.86
CA ILE A 138 -3.70 -14.00 -11.76
C ILE A 138 -2.64 -14.92 -11.15
N HIS A 139 -2.41 -16.05 -11.82
CA HIS A 139 -1.31 -16.95 -11.49
C HIS A 139 -0.09 -16.58 -12.34
N SER A 140 0.77 -15.72 -11.84
CA SER A 140 2.03 -15.35 -12.49
C SER A 140 3.20 -15.58 -11.54
N SER A 141 4.20 -16.32 -12.00
CA SER A 141 5.48 -16.49 -11.32
C SER A 141 6.48 -15.36 -11.63
N LYS A 142 6.20 -14.58 -12.70
CA LYS A 142 7.06 -13.50 -13.18
C LYS A 142 6.64 -12.10 -12.69
N GLU A 143 5.62 -12.04 -11.86
CA GLU A 143 5.08 -10.77 -11.35
C GLU A 143 4.84 -10.85 -9.84
N ILE A 144 5.13 -9.76 -9.14
CA ILE A 144 4.96 -9.64 -7.70
C ILE A 144 4.43 -8.26 -7.31
N LEU A 145 3.62 -8.21 -6.25
CA LEU A 145 3.18 -6.95 -5.65
C LEU A 145 4.07 -6.59 -4.46
N ILE A 146 4.65 -5.40 -4.47
CA ILE A 146 5.50 -4.93 -3.37
C ILE A 146 5.06 -3.53 -2.94
N ASN A 147 4.60 -3.41 -1.69
CA ASN A 147 4.05 -2.16 -1.17
C ASN A 147 4.76 -1.69 0.10
N SER A 148 5.10 -0.41 0.15
CA SER A 148 5.64 0.24 1.35
C SER A 148 4.56 0.85 2.25
N GLU A 149 3.35 1.05 1.72
CA GLU A 149 2.18 1.55 2.44
C GLU A 149 0.90 0.91 1.89
N GLY A 150 0.71 -0.39 2.13
CA GLY A 150 -0.48 -1.11 1.72
C GLY A 150 -1.57 -1.16 2.81
N ILE A 151 -2.42 -2.16 2.73
CA ILE A 151 -3.59 -2.31 3.61
C ILE A 151 -3.21 -2.48 5.08
N ASN A 152 -2.17 -3.26 5.38
CA ASN A 152 -1.72 -3.42 6.78
C ASN A 152 -1.27 -2.09 7.39
N GLN A 153 -0.55 -1.25 6.62
CA GLN A 153 -0.14 0.08 7.10
C GLN A 153 -1.36 0.99 7.34
N ARG A 154 -2.42 0.87 6.53
CA ARG A 154 -3.66 1.61 6.74
C ARG A 154 -4.41 1.12 7.98
N ILE A 155 -4.44 -0.18 8.21
CA ILE A 155 -5.01 -0.77 9.43
C ILE A 155 -4.25 -0.29 10.66
N ILE A 156 -2.92 -0.23 10.60
CA ILE A 156 -2.10 0.34 11.68
C ILE A 156 -2.56 1.78 11.99
N ARG A 157 -2.78 2.61 10.96
CA ARG A 157 -3.32 3.97 11.15
C ARG A 157 -4.71 3.98 11.80
N LEU A 158 -5.58 3.04 11.43
CA LEU A 158 -6.92 2.92 12.04
C LEU A 158 -6.87 2.61 13.54
N ILE A 159 -5.94 1.75 13.95
CA ILE A 159 -5.84 1.30 15.34
C ILE A 159 -4.96 2.18 16.22
N LEU A 160 -4.39 3.28 15.70
CA LEU A 160 -3.53 4.17 16.49
C LEU A 160 -4.21 4.66 17.76
N ASN A 161 -5.48 5.05 17.65
CA ASN A 161 -6.29 5.60 18.75
C ASN A 161 -7.27 4.57 19.33
N VAL A 162 -7.12 3.29 18.97
CA VAL A 162 -7.94 2.22 19.55
C VAL A 162 -7.25 1.69 20.79
N ASP A 163 -8.00 1.58 21.88
CA ASP A 163 -7.53 1.01 23.14
C ASP A 163 -6.96 -0.40 22.91
N LYS A 164 -5.86 -0.70 23.56
CA LYS A 164 -5.13 -1.97 23.39
C LYS A 164 -6.06 -3.18 23.53
N ASN A 165 -6.98 -3.15 24.49
CA ASN A 165 -7.91 -4.26 24.76
C ASN A 165 -8.99 -4.42 23.68
N LYS A 166 -9.30 -3.35 22.94
CA LYS A 166 -10.31 -3.33 21.88
C LYS A 166 -9.76 -3.63 20.49
N ILE A 167 -8.42 -3.66 20.31
CA ILE A 167 -7.81 -3.87 18.99
C ILE A 167 -8.22 -5.21 18.40
N LYS A 168 -8.18 -6.29 19.18
CA LYS A 168 -8.51 -7.65 18.70
C LYS A 168 -9.95 -7.73 18.19
N SER A 169 -10.92 -7.19 18.93
CA SER A 169 -12.33 -7.17 18.53
C SER A 169 -12.54 -6.28 17.29
N PHE A 170 -11.87 -5.13 17.22
CA PHE A 170 -11.90 -4.24 16.07
C PHE A 170 -11.36 -4.94 14.80
N LEU A 171 -10.20 -5.59 14.87
CA LEU A 171 -9.61 -6.32 13.75
C LEU A 171 -10.51 -7.49 13.28
N LYS A 172 -11.18 -8.18 14.23
CA LYS A 172 -12.16 -9.21 13.91
C LYS A 172 -13.37 -8.62 13.17
N LYS A 173 -13.87 -7.45 13.62
CA LYS A 173 -15.00 -6.75 13.00
C LYS A 173 -14.73 -6.39 11.55
N ILE A 174 -13.54 -5.87 11.21
CA ILE A 174 -13.16 -5.51 9.85
C ILE A 174 -12.65 -6.71 9.02
N LYS A 175 -12.55 -7.90 9.63
CA LYS A 175 -12.02 -9.13 9.00
C LYS A 175 -10.71 -8.89 8.22
N TYR A 176 -9.79 -8.16 8.86
CA TYR A 176 -8.58 -7.66 8.24
C TYR A 176 -7.72 -8.76 7.59
N GLN A 177 -7.74 -9.98 8.12
CA GLN A 177 -6.98 -11.13 7.63
C GLN A 177 -7.23 -11.46 6.14
N LYS A 178 -8.38 -11.03 5.59
CA LYS A 178 -8.70 -11.19 4.17
C LYS A 178 -7.93 -10.25 3.25
N PHE A 179 -7.32 -9.21 3.82
CA PHE A 179 -6.60 -8.18 3.08
C PHE A 179 -5.09 -8.21 3.35
N GLU A 180 -4.64 -9.17 4.17
CA GLU A 180 -3.21 -9.31 4.47
C GLU A 180 -2.45 -9.74 3.22
N SER A 181 -1.33 -9.08 2.97
CA SER A 181 -0.35 -9.52 1.99
C SER A 181 0.23 -10.89 2.37
N ASP A 182 0.64 -11.68 1.39
CA ASP A 182 1.17 -13.05 1.62
C ASP A 182 2.43 -13.03 2.47
N ILE A 183 3.20 -11.94 2.36
CA ILE A 183 4.42 -11.72 3.13
C ILE A 183 4.34 -10.34 3.78
N VAL A 184 4.56 -10.29 5.08
CA VAL A 184 4.62 -9.04 5.86
C VAL A 184 6.03 -8.82 6.39
N ILE A 185 6.63 -7.70 6.02
CA ILE A 185 7.98 -7.31 6.43
C ILE A 185 7.89 -6.17 7.44
N PHE A 186 8.30 -6.42 8.66
CA PHE A 186 8.37 -5.37 9.69
C PHE A 186 9.72 -4.67 9.65
N VAL A 187 9.70 -3.37 9.34
CA VAL A 187 10.89 -2.52 9.38
C VAL A 187 11.09 -2.04 10.82
N ASN A 188 11.93 -2.76 11.55
CA ASN A 188 12.16 -2.61 13.00
C ASN A 188 13.21 -1.53 13.28
N THR A 189 12.93 -0.30 12.89
CA THR A 189 13.77 0.87 13.19
C THR A 189 13.31 1.53 14.51
N LYS A 190 14.26 1.84 15.39
CA LYS A 190 13.96 2.49 16.69
C LYS A 190 13.18 3.80 16.49
N PRO A 191 12.16 4.09 17.30
CA PRO A 191 11.36 5.33 17.21
C PRO A 191 12.21 6.61 17.21
N SER A 192 13.27 6.66 18.01
CA SER A 192 14.20 7.80 18.05
C SER A 192 14.91 8.04 16.70
N THR A 193 15.32 6.96 16.02
CA THR A 193 15.91 7.03 14.67
C THR A 193 14.88 7.50 13.64
N CYS A 194 13.66 6.97 13.72
CA CYS A 194 12.55 7.40 12.85
C CYS A 194 12.30 8.90 12.99
N LEU A 195 12.23 9.40 14.23
CA LEU A 195 12.02 10.82 14.53
C LEU A 195 13.16 11.70 13.99
N LYS A 196 14.44 11.29 14.17
CA LYS A 196 15.58 11.98 13.59
C LYS A 196 15.49 12.12 12.07
N ARG A 197 15.11 11.03 11.37
CA ARG A 197 14.93 11.01 9.90
C ARG A 197 13.81 11.93 9.44
N ILE A 198 12.68 11.98 10.18
CA ILE A 198 11.55 12.86 9.87
C ILE A 198 11.92 14.32 10.07
N LYS A 199 12.58 14.66 11.17
CA LYS A 199 13.07 16.02 11.43
C LYS A 199 14.04 16.50 10.33
N LYS A 200 14.96 15.65 9.89
CA LYS A 200 15.88 15.96 8.77
C LYS A 200 15.16 16.29 7.47
N ARG A 201 13.97 15.68 7.21
CA ARG A 201 13.12 15.97 6.05
C ARG A 201 12.25 17.22 6.23
N LYS A 202 12.36 17.94 7.36
CA LYS A 202 11.53 19.09 7.73
C LYS A 202 10.02 18.79 7.80
N GLU A 203 9.66 17.51 7.99
CA GLU A 203 8.28 17.07 8.13
C GLU A 203 7.81 17.30 9.58
N LYS A 204 7.04 18.36 9.83
CA LYS A 204 6.48 18.69 11.17
C LYS A 204 5.29 17.82 11.59
N LYS A 205 4.95 16.81 10.83
CA LYS A 205 3.65 16.11 10.87
C LYS A 205 3.51 15.11 12.03
N TYR A 206 4.59 14.66 12.65
CA TYR A 206 4.57 13.60 13.66
C TYR A 206 5.33 13.99 14.91
N SER A 207 4.69 13.80 16.07
CA SER A 207 5.34 13.89 17.39
C SER A 207 6.11 12.61 17.72
N SER A 208 6.91 12.64 18.79
CA SER A 208 7.58 11.44 19.32
C SER A 208 6.58 10.39 19.79
N VAL A 209 5.46 10.83 20.37
CA VAL A 209 4.36 9.97 20.82
C VAL A 209 3.71 9.27 19.63
N ASP A 210 3.44 10.00 18.53
CA ASP A 210 2.88 9.41 17.32
C ASP A 210 3.78 8.31 16.75
N ILE A 211 5.07 8.58 16.62
CA ILE A 211 6.05 7.63 16.08
C ILE A 211 6.12 6.38 16.95
N ASN A 212 6.13 6.53 18.27
CA ASN A 212 6.14 5.40 19.20
C ASN A 212 4.84 4.57 19.08
N ASN A 213 3.68 5.23 19.01
CA ASN A 213 2.41 4.57 18.79
C ASN A 213 2.38 3.80 17.47
N PHE A 214 2.84 4.39 16.37
CA PHE A 214 2.97 3.68 15.09
C PHE A 214 3.86 2.45 15.21
N TYR A 215 5.00 2.57 15.88
CA TYR A 215 5.92 1.46 16.08
C TYR A 215 5.25 0.30 16.87
N LEU A 216 4.62 0.62 17.99
CA LEU A 216 3.94 -0.37 18.82
C LEU A 216 2.78 -1.06 18.10
N LYS A 217 1.96 -0.30 17.35
CA LYS A 217 0.85 -0.87 16.58
C LYS A 217 1.33 -1.67 15.39
N SER A 218 2.43 -1.27 14.72
CA SER A 218 3.08 -2.07 13.67
C SER A 218 3.59 -3.41 14.22
N LYS A 219 4.24 -3.38 15.37
CA LYS A 219 4.72 -4.58 16.08
C LYS A 219 3.55 -5.48 16.48
N TYR A 220 2.42 -4.90 16.91
CA TYR A 220 1.21 -5.65 17.25
C TYR A 220 0.65 -6.38 16.02
N ILE A 221 0.44 -5.67 14.89
CA ILE A 221 -0.03 -6.28 13.64
C ILE A 221 0.93 -7.38 13.19
N PHE A 222 2.23 -7.12 13.17
CA PHE A 222 3.24 -8.09 12.80
C PHE A 222 3.20 -9.37 13.65
N LYS A 223 3.02 -9.25 14.95
CA LYS A 223 2.93 -10.41 15.84
C LYS A 223 1.69 -11.25 15.58
N ASN A 224 0.57 -10.61 15.24
CA ASN A 224 -0.75 -11.25 15.12
C ASN A 224 -1.09 -11.69 13.68
N THR A 225 -0.31 -11.33 12.66
CA THR A 225 -0.50 -11.86 11.31
C THR A 225 -0.17 -13.34 11.26
N LYS A 226 -0.99 -14.11 10.53
CA LYS A 226 -0.76 -15.52 10.22
C LYS A 226 0.06 -15.75 8.95
N LYS A 227 0.37 -14.69 8.24
CA LYS A 227 1.15 -14.71 6.99
C LYS A 227 2.63 -14.89 7.26
N LYS A 228 3.42 -15.17 6.21
CA LYS A 228 4.89 -15.23 6.33
C LYS A 228 5.44 -13.90 6.82
N LYS A 229 6.41 -13.97 7.72
CA LYS A 229 6.92 -12.80 8.45
C LYS A 229 8.42 -12.67 8.35
N PHE A 230 8.88 -11.46 8.05
CA PHE A 230 10.29 -11.11 8.09
C PHE A 230 10.50 -9.82 8.85
N ILE A 231 11.63 -9.70 9.54
CA ILE A 231 12.05 -8.48 10.22
C ILE A 231 13.27 -7.95 9.49
N ILE A 232 13.27 -6.66 9.22
CA ILE A 232 14.44 -5.95 8.70
C ILE A 232 14.81 -4.83 9.67
N ASN A 233 16.09 -4.67 9.94
CA ASN A 233 16.64 -3.54 10.67
C ASN A 233 17.90 -3.01 9.98
N ASP A 234 18.34 -1.83 10.39
CA ASP A 234 19.47 -1.11 9.78
C ASP A 234 20.82 -1.89 9.81
N LYS A 235 20.92 -2.98 10.60
CA LYS A 235 22.17 -3.77 10.79
C LYS A 235 22.18 -5.10 10.05
N MET A 236 21.07 -5.48 9.41
CA MET A 236 20.94 -6.78 8.76
C MET A 236 21.51 -6.78 7.34
N ASN A 237 22.08 -7.92 6.93
CA ASN A 237 22.40 -8.15 5.52
C ASN A 237 21.09 -8.30 4.73
N ILE A 238 20.74 -7.26 4.00
CA ILE A 238 19.50 -7.15 3.24
C ILE A 238 19.39 -8.24 2.19
N ASN A 239 20.48 -8.54 1.48
CA ASN A 239 20.49 -9.54 0.40
C ASN A 239 20.16 -10.94 0.91
N HIS A 240 20.65 -11.30 2.10
CA HIS A 240 20.31 -12.59 2.71
C HIS A 240 18.81 -12.70 3.03
N ILE A 241 18.20 -11.60 3.52
CA ILE A 241 16.76 -11.58 3.81
C ILE A 241 15.96 -11.64 2.49
N PHE A 242 16.37 -10.90 1.48
CA PHE A 242 15.70 -10.91 0.17
C PHE A 242 15.77 -12.27 -0.51
N LYS A 243 16.91 -12.96 -0.39
CA LYS A 243 17.04 -14.35 -0.83
C LYS A 243 16.02 -15.25 -0.13
N LYS A 244 15.91 -15.19 1.21
CA LYS A 244 14.89 -15.94 1.98
C LYS A 244 13.46 -15.60 1.58
N ILE A 245 13.14 -14.34 1.29
CA ILE A 245 11.82 -13.91 0.83
C ILE A 245 11.51 -14.48 -0.57
N TYR A 246 12.51 -14.50 -1.44
CA TYR A 246 12.40 -15.03 -2.80
C TYR A 246 12.16 -16.54 -2.82
N GLU A 247 12.91 -17.30 -2.03
CA GLU A 247 12.84 -18.76 -1.94
C GLU A 247 11.55 -19.28 -1.27
N ASN A 248 10.79 -18.41 -0.65
CA ASN A 248 9.53 -18.70 0.05
C ASN A 248 8.30 -18.30 -0.74
#